data_5efa5445d2846e0046e0ef0db0703a42
#
_entry.id   5efa5445d2846e0046e0ef0db0703a42
#
_cell.length_a   1.000
_cell.length_b   1.000
_cell.length_c   1.000
_cell.angle_alpha   90.00
_cell.angle_beta   90.00
_cell.angle_gamma   90.00
#
_symmetry.space_group_name_H-M   'P 1'
#
loop_
_entity.id
_entity.type
_entity.pdbx_description
1 polymer ?
#
loop_
_entity_poly.entity_id
_entity_poly.type
_entity_poly.pdbx_seq_one_letter_code
_entity_poly.pdbx_strand_id
1 'polypeptide(L)'
;MRKIGVLAAGEPLPANEGDDALKVFAQMVDAWTNETLLIPVVSVVTHQLTINQSSYTIGVYPEPKPDPLPDNHIETARPVKILSSFIRDQYDTDYLVTPMAVTTFSGISRKTNESRPSYIYMREGWPLNELIFDSLPYDSETLHLEVIQPLSGILPIACLTEVISLPPGYERALIYNLCLDLADEWGKQVSNTIAIHATEGKKWLKRNNYRDIALRVDPAIASRQSGYGTYDITGGP
;
A
#
# COMPACT_ATOMS: atom_id res chain seq x y z
N MET A 1 5.87 4.35 27.99
CA MET A 1 5.58 4.51 29.43
C MET A 1 6.79 4.94 30.24
N ARG A 2 7.93 4.22 30.26
CA ARG A 2 9.13 4.65 31.03
C ARG A 2 9.66 6.02 30.63
N LYS A 3 9.68 6.36 29.32
CA LYS A 3 10.17 7.66 28.82
C LYS A 3 9.32 8.86 29.23
N ILE A 4 8.03 8.63 29.53
CA ILE A 4 7.10 9.67 29.98
C ILE A 4 6.90 9.67 31.51
N GLY A 5 7.63 8.81 32.24
CA GLY A 5 7.59 8.75 33.68
C GLY A 5 6.29 8.17 34.28
N VAL A 6 5.60 7.33 33.53
CA VAL A 6 4.43 6.54 34.02
C VAL A 6 4.92 5.32 34.80
N LEU A 7 5.98 4.66 34.30
CA LEU A 7 6.59 3.51 34.96
C LEU A 7 8.00 3.82 35.45
N ALA A 8 8.34 3.40 36.68
CA ALA A 8 9.70 3.48 37.17
C ALA A 8 10.63 2.42 36.54
N ALA A 9 11.95 2.61 36.67
CA ALA A 9 12.91 1.63 36.21
C ALA A 9 12.80 0.35 37.04
N GLY A 10 12.56 -0.79 36.37
CA GLY A 10 12.37 -2.09 37.01
C GLY A 10 10.93 -2.42 37.39
N GLU A 11 10.01 -1.49 37.29
CA GLU A 11 8.60 -1.73 37.56
C GLU A 11 7.98 -2.58 36.43
N PRO A 12 7.23 -3.66 36.76
CA PRO A 12 6.52 -4.45 35.76
C PRO A 12 5.33 -3.65 35.21
N LEU A 13 5.07 -3.78 33.92
CA LEU A 13 3.90 -3.19 33.30
C LEU A 13 2.64 -3.97 33.70
N PRO A 14 1.61 -3.33 34.28
CA PRO A 14 0.32 -3.95 34.51
C PRO A 14 -0.32 -4.37 33.19
N ALA A 15 -0.97 -5.56 33.14
CA ALA A 15 -1.50 -6.11 31.89
C ALA A 15 -2.53 -5.19 31.24
N ASN A 16 -3.44 -4.63 31.99
CA ASN A 16 -4.47 -3.70 31.54
C ASN A 16 -3.87 -2.41 30.93
N GLU A 17 -2.85 -1.82 31.57
CA GLU A 17 -2.16 -0.65 30.99
C GLU A 17 -1.36 -1.00 29.73
N GLY A 18 -0.86 -2.24 29.66
CA GLY A 18 -0.22 -2.77 28.46
C GLY A 18 -1.18 -2.89 27.28
N ASP A 19 -2.37 -3.43 27.53
CA ASP A 19 -3.42 -3.59 26.52
C ASP A 19 -3.93 -2.24 26.02
N ASP A 20 -4.08 -1.25 26.91
CA ASP A 20 -4.49 0.09 26.50
C ASP A 20 -3.41 0.78 25.68
N ALA A 21 -2.13 0.68 26.08
CA ALA A 21 -1.01 1.19 25.27
C ALA A 21 -0.92 0.50 23.89
N LEU A 22 -1.27 -0.78 23.79
CA LEU A 22 -1.29 -1.51 22.54
C LEU A 22 -2.39 -0.97 21.61
N LYS A 23 -3.57 -0.65 22.14
CA LYS A 23 -4.66 -0.02 21.37
C LYS A 23 -4.25 1.35 20.84
N VAL A 24 -3.63 2.19 21.66
CA VAL A 24 -3.11 3.51 21.24
C VAL A 24 -2.05 3.34 20.16
N PHE A 25 -1.16 2.36 20.30
CA PHE A 25 -0.16 2.06 19.26
C PHE A 25 -0.81 1.64 17.95
N ALA A 26 -1.82 0.77 17.99
CA ALA A 26 -2.55 0.35 16.78
C ALA A 26 -3.23 1.55 16.09
N GLN A 27 -3.88 2.43 16.85
CA GLN A 27 -4.51 3.64 16.31
C GLN A 27 -3.49 4.61 15.69
N MET A 28 -2.33 4.79 16.33
CA MET A 28 -1.24 5.62 15.79
C MET A 28 -0.72 5.06 14.45
N VAL A 29 -0.49 3.75 14.37
CA VAL A 29 -0.02 3.09 13.15
C VAL A 29 -1.05 3.19 12.03
N ASP A 30 -2.34 3.05 12.35
CA ASP A 30 -3.42 3.19 11.38
C ASP A 30 -3.53 4.63 10.86
N ALA A 31 -3.45 5.63 11.74
CA ALA A 31 -3.39 7.04 11.35
C ALA A 31 -2.18 7.34 10.43
N TRP A 32 -1.03 6.74 10.69
CA TRP A 32 0.17 6.91 9.87
C TRP A 32 0.01 6.33 8.46
N THR A 33 -0.81 5.30 8.28
CA THR A 33 -1.15 4.75 6.96
C THR A 33 -1.79 5.82 6.08
N ASN A 34 -2.70 6.63 6.65
CA ASN A 34 -3.36 7.72 5.93
C ASN A 34 -2.44 8.91 5.63
N GLU A 35 -1.35 9.08 6.38
CA GLU A 35 -0.39 10.16 6.17
C GLU A 35 0.69 9.85 5.12
N THR A 36 0.54 8.81 4.30
CA THR A 36 1.54 8.36 3.32
C THR A 36 2.90 8.00 3.94
N LEU A 37 2.94 7.71 5.23
CA LEU A 37 4.12 7.19 5.93
C LEU A 37 4.26 5.68 5.73
N LEU A 38 3.91 5.22 4.53
CA LEU A 38 4.01 3.83 4.17
C LEU A 38 5.47 3.38 4.25
N ILE A 39 5.72 2.35 5.03
CA ILE A 39 6.89 1.52 4.73
C ILE A 39 6.60 0.99 3.33
N PRO A 40 7.48 1.23 2.35
CA PRO A 40 7.32 0.65 1.03
C PRO A 40 7.62 -0.85 1.10
N VAL A 41 6.82 -1.60 1.85
CA VAL A 41 6.85 -3.04 1.75
C VAL A 41 6.09 -3.39 0.50
N VAL A 42 6.86 -3.58 -0.54
CA VAL A 42 6.37 -4.17 -1.78
C VAL A 42 6.23 -5.65 -1.50
N SER A 43 5.01 -6.13 -1.45
CA SER A 43 4.72 -7.55 -1.42
C SER A 43 4.27 -8.02 -2.80
N VAL A 44 4.72 -9.20 -3.17
CA VAL A 44 4.25 -9.88 -4.38
C VAL A 44 3.12 -10.80 -3.96
N VAL A 45 1.94 -10.55 -4.52
CA VAL A 45 0.75 -11.38 -4.32
C VAL A 45 0.49 -12.13 -5.61
N THR A 46 0.30 -13.45 -5.51
CA THR A 46 0.00 -14.30 -6.66
C THR A 46 -1.41 -14.89 -6.52
N HIS A 47 -2.14 -14.95 -7.62
CA HIS A 47 -3.47 -15.53 -7.65
C HIS A 47 -3.75 -16.16 -9.00
N GLN A 48 -4.40 -17.33 -9.03
CA GLN A 48 -4.79 -17.99 -10.26
C GLN A 48 -6.10 -17.39 -10.79
N LEU A 49 -6.07 -16.91 -12.03
CA LEU A 49 -7.26 -16.33 -12.66
C LEU A 49 -8.27 -17.41 -13.01
N THR A 50 -9.53 -17.10 -12.76
CA THR A 50 -10.66 -17.95 -13.16
C THR A 50 -11.16 -17.51 -14.54
N ILE A 51 -11.40 -18.46 -15.42
CA ILE A 51 -11.92 -18.20 -16.77
C ILE A 51 -13.26 -17.45 -16.69
N ASN A 52 -13.44 -16.45 -17.54
CA ASN A 52 -14.63 -15.59 -17.59
C ASN A 52 -14.90 -14.76 -16.32
N GLN A 53 -13.91 -14.59 -15.44
CA GLN A 53 -14.01 -13.79 -14.24
C GLN A 53 -13.18 -12.50 -14.38
N SER A 54 -13.83 -11.34 -14.48
CA SER A 54 -13.15 -10.03 -14.61
C SER A 54 -13.01 -9.26 -13.31
N SER A 55 -13.70 -9.66 -12.24
CA SER A 55 -13.72 -8.93 -10.97
C SER A 55 -13.27 -9.83 -9.83
N TYR A 56 -12.32 -9.35 -9.04
CA TYR A 56 -11.75 -10.03 -7.88
C TYR A 56 -11.80 -9.11 -6.67
N THR A 57 -12.03 -9.66 -5.49
CA THR A 57 -11.89 -8.91 -4.24
C THR A 57 -10.51 -9.16 -3.64
N ILE A 58 -9.91 -8.13 -3.02
CA ILE A 58 -8.59 -8.23 -2.40
C ILE A 58 -8.57 -7.56 -1.03
N GLY A 59 -8.06 -8.27 -0.04
CA GLY A 59 -8.00 -7.79 1.34
C GLY A 59 -8.16 -8.93 2.33
N VAL A 60 -8.23 -8.59 3.61
CA VAL A 60 -8.58 -9.55 4.67
C VAL A 60 -10.10 -9.69 4.71
N TYR A 61 -10.60 -10.92 4.50
CA TYR A 61 -12.04 -11.15 4.52
C TYR A 61 -12.60 -10.90 5.93
N PRO A 62 -13.72 -10.14 6.05
CA PRO A 62 -14.30 -9.85 7.36
C PRO A 62 -14.89 -11.12 8.02
N GLU A 63 -14.83 -11.15 9.34
CA GLU A 63 -15.47 -12.23 10.11
C GLU A 63 -17.02 -12.08 10.14
N PRO A 64 -17.78 -13.17 10.05
CA PRO A 64 -17.32 -14.57 9.89
C PRO A 64 -16.87 -14.86 8.46
N LYS A 65 -15.67 -15.47 8.32
CA LYS A 65 -15.17 -15.88 7.01
C LYS A 65 -15.95 -17.07 6.45
N PRO A 66 -16.31 -17.06 5.16
CA PRO A 66 -16.82 -18.27 4.51
C PRO A 66 -15.69 -19.30 4.37
N ASP A 67 -16.07 -20.57 4.46
CA ASP A 67 -15.16 -21.68 4.25
C ASP A 67 -15.79 -22.65 3.23
N PRO A 68 -15.23 -22.80 2.01
CA PRO A 68 -14.04 -22.12 1.49
C PRO A 68 -14.26 -20.62 1.16
N LEU A 69 -13.17 -19.88 1.08
CA LEU A 69 -13.18 -18.50 0.55
C LEU A 69 -13.65 -18.52 -0.93
N PRO A 70 -14.30 -17.46 -1.41
CA PRO A 70 -14.67 -17.36 -2.82
C PRO A 70 -13.46 -17.42 -3.75
N ASP A 71 -13.56 -18.14 -4.87
CA ASP A 71 -12.47 -18.28 -5.85
C ASP A 71 -12.00 -16.96 -6.45
N ASN A 72 -12.85 -15.93 -6.41
CA ASN A 72 -12.52 -14.58 -6.85
C ASN A 72 -12.00 -13.69 -5.72
N HIS A 73 -11.56 -14.27 -4.60
CA HIS A 73 -11.00 -13.54 -3.49
C HIS A 73 -9.50 -13.76 -3.34
N ILE A 74 -8.76 -12.68 -3.15
CA ILE A 74 -7.31 -12.67 -2.92
C ILE A 74 -7.07 -12.28 -1.46
N GLU A 75 -6.79 -13.28 -0.62
CA GLU A 75 -6.54 -13.07 0.81
C GLU A 75 -5.14 -12.48 1.01
N THR A 76 -5.09 -11.22 1.40
CA THR A 76 -3.85 -10.49 1.73
C THR A 76 -4.21 -9.25 2.56
N ALA A 77 -3.22 -8.56 3.14
CA ALA A 77 -3.48 -7.24 3.70
C ALA A 77 -3.99 -6.30 2.59
N ARG A 78 -5.07 -5.55 2.87
CA ARG A 78 -5.71 -4.67 1.88
C ARG A 78 -4.70 -3.70 1.26
N PRO A 79 -4.39 -3.82 -0.04
CA PRO A 79 -3.36 -2.99 -0.65
C PRO A 79 -3.82 -1.52 -0.75
N VAL A 80 -2.87 -0.61 -0.57
CA VAL A 80 -3.09 0.83 -0.78
C VAL A 80 -2.92 1.18 -2.25
N LYS A 81 -1.99 0.50 -2.95
CA LYS A 81 -1.67 0.79 -4.35
C LYS A 81 -1.05 -0.42 -5.02
N ILE A 82 -1.38 -0.62 -6.28
CA ILE A 82 -0.68 -1.54 -7.18
C ILE A 82 0.48 -0.77 -7.82
N LEU A 83 1.69 -1.31 -7.74
CA LEU A 83 2.89 -0.75 -8.37
C LEU A 83 3.08 -1.29 -9.78
N SER A 84 3.02 -2.60 -9.90
CA SER A 84 3.11 -3.32 -11.17
C SER A 84 2.24 -4.56 -11.12
N SER A 85 1.86 -5.05 -12.27
CA SER A 85 1.15 -6.33 -12.40
C SER A 85 1.46 -6.99 -13.73
N PHE A 86 1.50 -8.30 -13.73
CA PHE A 86 1.64 -9.10 -14.92
C PHE A 86 0.92 -10.44 -14.76
N ILE A 87 0.59 -11.05 -15.87
CA ILE A 87 0.01 -12.39 -15.94
C ILE A 87 1.06 -13.32 -16.50
N ARG A 88 1.28 -14.44 -15.85
CA ARG A 88 2.20 -15.50 -16.29
C ARG A 88 1.42 -16.67 -16.84
N ASP A 89 1.77 -17.08 -18.06
CA ASP A 89 1.19 -18.25 -18.69
C ASP A 89 1.87 -19.58 -18.23
N GLN A 90 1.37 -20.69 -18.72
CA GLN A 90 1.90 -22.03 -18.45
C GLN A 90 3.32 -22.27 -19.00
N TYR A 91 3.84 -21.38 -19.84
CA TYR A 91 5.17 -21.44 -20.46
C TYR A 91 6.16 -20.46 -19.80
N ASP A 92 5.83 -19.93 -18.61
CA ASP A 92 6.62 -18.89 -17.90
C ASP A 92 6.80 -17.58 -18.68
N THR A 93 5.86 -17.27 -19.57
CA THR A 93 5.88 -15.99 -20.31
C THR A 93 5.07 -14.94 -19.56
N ASP A 94 5.69 -13.80 -19.29
CA ASP A 94 5.08 -12.70 -18.55
C ASP A 94 4.44 -11.69 -19.50
N TYR A 95 3.16 -11.41 -19.30
CA TYR A 95 2.37 -10.42 -20.03
C TYR A 95 2.01 -9.28 -19.10
N LEU A 96 2.51 -8.09 -19.42
CA LEU A 96 2.29 -6.90 -18.64
C LEU A 96 0.80 -6.56 -18.56
N VAL A 97 0.30 -6.34 -17.34
CA VAL A 97 -1.02 -5.78 -17.06
C VAL A 97 -0.81 -4.40 -16.45
N THR A 98 -1.32 -3.36 -17.09
CA THR A 98 -1.05 -1.99 -16.65
C THR A 98 -2.12 -1.49 -15.68
N PRO A 99 -1.76 -1.08 -14.44
CA PRO A 99 -2.72 -0.44 -13.54
C PRO A 99 -3.20 0.90 -14.09
N MET A 100 -4.52 1.11 -14.11
CA MET A 100 -5.16 2.31 -14.67
C MET A 100 -5.94 3.11 -13.63
N ALA A 101 -6.05 4.43 -13.86
CA ALA A 101 -6.96 5.28 -13.13
C ALA A 101 -8.42 5.07 -13.61
N VAL A 102 -9.38 5.36 -12.72
CA VAL A 102 -10.83 5.19 -13.00
C VAL A 102 -11.27 5.91 -14.27
N THR A 103 -10.77 7.12 -14.51
CA THR A 103 -11.16 7.94 -15.67
C THR A 103 -10.79 7.27 -16.99
N THR A 104 -9.59 6.71 -17.07
CA THR A 104 -9.10 6.01 -18.27
C THR A 104 -9.79 4.66 -18.43
N PHE A 105 -9.94 3.91 -17.34
CA PHE A 105 -10.62 2.61 -17.35
C PHE A 105 -12.09 2.72 -17.74
N SER A 106 -12.78 3.79 -17.33
CA SER A 106 -14.18 4.05 -17.70
C SER A 106 -14.35 4.31 -19.19
N GLY A 107 -13.32 4.82 -19.87
CA GLY A 107 -13.30 5.06 -21.31
C GLY A 107 -13.20 3.77 -22.16
N ILE A 108 -12.91 2.62 -21.57
CA ILE A 108 -12.88 1.34 -22.29
C ILE A 108 -14.31 0.94 -22.67
N SER A 109 -14.61 0.92 -23.95
CA SER A 109 -15.98 0.73 -24.45
C SER A 109 -16.50 -0.69 -24.27
N ARG A 110 -15.63 -1.70 -24.31
CA ARG A 110 -16.03 -3.12 -24.27
C ARG A 110 -15.16 -3.90 -23.28
N LYS A 111 -15.73 -4.22 -22.12
CA LYS A 111 -15.08 -4.93 -21.02
C LYS A 111 -15.45 -6.42 -20.92
N THR A 112 -16.26 -6.89 -21.85
CA THR A 112 -16.73 -8.29 -21.92
C THR A 112 -16.08 -9.10 -23.02
N ASN A 113 -14.97 -8.60 -23.57
CA ASN A 113 -14.18 -9.37 -24.53
C ASN A 113 -13.46 -10.51 -23.80
N GLU A 114 -13.53 -11.71 -24.37
CA GLU A 114 -12.71 -12.83 -23.95
C GLU A 114 -11.30 -12.65 -24.52
N SER A 115 -10.38 -12.23 -23.69
CA SER A 115 -8.97 -12.03 -24.03
C SER A 115 -8.11 -12.01 -22.78
N ARG A 116 -6.78 -12.11 -22.96
CA ARG A 116 -5.85 -11.88 -21.85
C ARG A 116 -5.96 -10.43 -21.41
N PRO A 117 -6.17 -10.17 -20.12
CA PRO A 117 -6.24 -8.82 -19.59
C PRO A 117 -4.96 -8.03 -19.83
N SER A 118 -5.11 -6.78 -20.28
CA SER A 118 -4.00 -5.84 -20.50
C SER A 118 -4.00 -4.70 -19.49
N TYR A 119 -5.15 -4.45 -18.87
CA TYR A 119 -5.33 -3.37 -17.91
C TYR A 119 -6.08 -3.86 -16.68
N ILE A 120 -5.70 -3.29 -15.54
CA ILE A 120 -6.34 -3.55 -14.25
C ILE A 120 -6.69 -2.22 -13.57
N TYR A 121 -7.88 -2.14 -13.01
CA TYR A 121 -8.34 -1.05 -12.19
C TYR A 121 -8.64 -1.55 -10.77
N MET A 122 -8.07 -0.90 -9.77
CA MET A 122 -8.39 -1.16 -8.38
C MET A 122 -9.41 -0.12 -7.90
N ARG A 123 -10.61 -0.60 -7.60
CA ARG A 123 -11.65 0.18 -6.92
C ARG A 123 -11.41 0.09 -5.42
N GLU A 124 -11.14 1.23 -4.82
CA GLU A 124 -11.00 1.31 -3.36
C GLU A 124 -12.37 1.11 -2.71
N GLY A 125 -12.44 0.21 -1.75
CA GLY A 125 -13.63 -0.14 -1.01
C GLY A 125 -13.32 -0.50 0.45
N TRP A 126 -14.35 -0.63 1.26
CA TRP A 126 -14.26 -1.11 2.63
C TRP A 126 -15.29 -2.22 2.86
N PRO A 127 -14.92 -3.38 3.45
CA PRO A 127 -13.60 -3.76 3.98
C PRO A 127 -12.60 -4.26 2.92
N LEU A 128 -13.04 -4.59 1.73
CA LEU A 128 -12.23 -5.16 0.65
C LEU A 128 -12.13 -4.17 -0.51
N ASN A 129 -10.98 -4.15 -1.18
CA ASN A 129 -10.84 -3.51 -2.48
C ASN A 129 -11.31 -4.47 -3.58
N GLU A 130 -11.69 -3.93 -4.72
CA GLU A 130 -12.09 -4.69 -5.90
C GLU A 130 -11.10 -4.45 -7.03
N LEU A 131 -10.59 -5.52 -7.61
CA LEU A 131 -9.75 -5.51 -8.81
C LEU A 131 -10.62 -5.83 -10.01
N ILE A 132 -10.60 -4.96 -11.03
CA ILE A 132 -11.42 -5.13 -12.23
C ILE A 132 -10.51 -5.13 -13.45
N PHE A 133 -10.59 -6.17 -14.25
CA PHE A 133 -9.89 -6.29 -15.53
C PHE A 133 -10.67 -5.66 -16.67
N ASP A 134 -9.96 -5.24 -17.70
CA ASP A 134 -10.53 -4.70 -18.96
C ASP A 134 -11.16 -5.76 -19.85
N SER A 135 -10.90 -7.03 -19.59
CA SER A 135 -11.40 -8.17 -20.37
C SER A 135 -11.65 -9.40 -19.48
N LEU A 136 -12.33 -10.36 -20.03
CA LEU A 136 -12.57 -11.67 -19.41
C LEU A 136 -11.39 -12.61 -19.73
N PRO A 137 -10.66 -13.12 -18.72
CA PRO A 137 -9.62 -14.11 -18.95
C PRO A 137 -10.19 -15.34 -19.67
N TYR A 138 -9.55 -15.73 -20.75
CA TYR A 138 -9.95 -16.91 -21.53
C TYR A 138 -9.24 -18.19 -21.07
N ASP A 139 -8.18 -18.05 -20.26
CA ASP A 139 -7.40 -19.15 -19.72
C ASP A 139 -7.11 -18.94 -18.24
N SER A 140 -6.81 -20.04 -17.55
CA SER A 140 -6.45 -20.01 -16.12
C SER A 140 -4.94 -19.78 -15.99
N GLU A 141 -4.56 -18.49 -16.01
CA GLU A 141 -3.18 -18.02 -15.89
C GLU A 141 -2.94 -17.43 -14.50
N THR A 142 -1.67 -17.27 -14.11
CA THR A 142 -1.32 -16.75 -12.79
C THR A 142 -1.11 -15.24 -12.84
N LEU A 143 -1.93 -14.51 -12.08
CA LEU A 143 -1.76 -13.09 -11.84
C LEU A 143 -0.67 -12.86 -10.79
N HIS A 144 0.26 -11.96 -11.07
CA HIS A 144 1.27 -11.46 -10.15
C HIS A 144 1.03 -9.97 -9.94
N LEU A 145 0.89 -9.58 -8.67
CA LEU A 145 0.67 -8.20 -8.26
C LEU A 145 1.80 -7.75 -7.35
N GLU A 146 2.48 -6.68 -7.70
CA GLU A 146 3.33 -5.95 -6.77
C GLU A 146 2.52 -4.84 -6.13
N VAL A 147 2.25 -4.96 -4.84
CA VAL A 147 1.38 -4.05 -4.10
C VAL A 147 2.08 -3.38 -2.94
N ILE A 148 1.68 -2.16 -2.65
CA ILE A 148 2.05 -1.48 -1.41
C ILE A 148 1.00 -1.83 -0.37
N GLN A 149 1.43 -2.44 0.72
CA GLN A 149 0.58 -2.76 1.86
C GLN A 149 0.68 -1.69 2.95
N PRO A 150 -0.39 -1.46 3.72
CA PRO A 150 -0.38 -0.55 4.85
C PRO A 150 0.51 -1.09 5.97
N LEU A 151 1.10 -0.18 6.75
CA LEU A 151 1.93 -0.54 7.90
C LEU A 151 1.15 -1.38 8.93
N SER A 152 -0.12 -1.07 9.14
CA SER A 152 -1.03 -1.83 10.01
C SER A 152 -1.24 -3.29 9.56
N GLY A 153 -1.15 -3.57 8.27
CA GLY A 153 -1.26 -4.94 7.73
C GLY A 153 0.03 -5.76 7.83
N ILE A 154 1.15 -5.11 8.15
CA ILE A 154 2.47 -5.75 8.25
C ILE A 154 2.86 -5.94 9.71
N LEU A 155 2.45 -5.02 10.58
CA LEU A 155 2.73 -5.11 12.00
C LEU A 155 1.68 -6.00 12.67
N PRO A 156 2.08 -7.18 13.15
CA PRO A 156 1.20 -8.01 13.96
C PRO A 156 1.04 -7.34 15.34
N ILE A 157 0.07 -6.45 15.48
CA ILE A 157 -0.21 -5.72 16.72
C ILE A 157 -1.25 -6.50 17.55
N ALA A 158 -1.01 -7.79 17.74
CA ALA A 158 -1.93 -8.65 18.47
C ALA A 158 -1.55 -8.80 19.96
N CYS A 159 -0.27 -8.81 20.30
CA CYS A 159 0.18 -8.95 21.68
C CYS A 159 1.51 -8.21 21.96
N LEU A 160 1.74 -7.90 23.26
CA LEU A 160 2.93 -7.16 23.73
C LEU A 160 4.26 -7.93 23.59
N THR A 161 4.21 -9.24 23.40
CA THR A 161 5.41 -10.09 23.31
C THR A 161 5.87 -10.34 21.89
N GLU A 162 5.17 -9.80 20.90
CA GLU A 162 5.47 -10.00 19.51
C GLU A 162 6.69 -9.21 19.08
N VAL A 163 7.58 -9.86 18.32
CA VAL A 163 8.80 -9.23 17.81
C VAL A 163 8.52 -8.62 16.46
N ILE A 164 8.61 -7.30 16.40
CA ILE A 164 8.40 -6.54 15.16
C ILE A 164 9.76 -6.28 14.51
N SER A 165 9.93 -6.71 13.24
CA SER A 165 11.12 -6.39 12.44
C SER A 165 10.83 -5.16 11.60
N LEU A 166 11.57 -4.08 11.82
CA LEU A 166 11.40 -2.80 11.14
C LEU A 166 12.71 -2.34 10.52
N PRO A 167 12.66 -1.59 9.40
CA PRO A 167 13.84 -0.94 8.85
C PRO A 167 14.47 0.04 9.85
N PRO A 168 15.80 0.30 9.73
CA PRO A 168 16.48 1.23 10.62
C PRO A 168 15.80 2.61 10.68
N GLY A 169 15.66 3.16 11.88
CA GLY A 169 15.04 4.47 12.13
C GLY A 169 13.53 4.45 12.39
N TYR A 170 12.80 3.44 11.97
CA TYR A 170 11.36 3.32 12.24
C TYR A 170 11.06 3.12 13.72
N GLU A 171 11.76 2.21 14.37
CA GLU A 171 11.57 1.93 15.80
C GLU A 171 11.66 3.20 16.64
N ARG A 172 12.71 4.02 16.42
CA ARG A 172 12.87 5.28 17.12
C ARG A 172 11.71 6.24 16.87
N ALA A 173 11.28 6.41 15.63
CA ALA A 173 10.18 7.30 15.27
C ALA A 173 8.87 6.84 15.92
N LEU A 174 8.57 5.54 15.86
CA LEU A 174 7.37 4.95 16.50
C LEU A 174 7.39 5.16 18.01
N ILE A 175 8.50 4.85 18.68
CA ILE A 175 8.61 5.00 20.14
C ILE A 175 8.37 6.44 20.59
N TYR A 176 8.97 7.45 19.93
CA TYR A 176 8.82 8.82 20.36
C TYR A 176 7.44 9.40 20.04
N ASN A 177 6.82 9.03 18.92
CA ASN A 177 5.45 9.44 18.61
C ASN A 177 4.44 8.75 19.54
N LEU A 178 4.61 7.46 19.82
CA LEU A 178 3.80 6.75 20.79
C LEU A 178 3.92 7.39 22.21
N CYS A 179 5.08 7.93 22.57
CA CYS A 179 5.21 8.66 23.83
C CYS A 179 4.35 9.92 23.87
N LEU A 180 4.11 10.61 22.73
CA LEU A 180 3.21 11.76 22.68
C LEU A 180 1.77 11.34 22.95
N ASP A 181 1.29 10.32 22.22
CA ASP A 181 -0.08 9.84 22.31
C ASP A 181 -0.38 9.26 23.72
N LEU A 182 0.54 8.45 24.26
CA LEU A 182 0.43 7.90 25.61
C LEU A 182 0.51 8.98 26.71
N ALA A 183 1.27 10.04 26.52
CA ALA A 183 1.39 11.08 27.54
C ALA A 183 0.08 11.84 27.72
N ASP A 184 -0.67 12.07 26.64
CA ASP A 184 -1.99 12.69 26.67
C ASP A 184 -2.98 11.81 27.44
N GLU A 185 -3.00 10.51 27.16
CA GLU A 185 -3.89 9.54 27.82
C GLU A 185 -3.64 9.42 29.34
N TRP A 186 -2.37 9.45 29.75
CA TRP A 186 -2.00 9.40 31.19
C TRP A 186 -1.87 10.78 31.86
N GLY A 187 -2.26 11.87 31.17
CA GLY A 187 -2.21 13.21 31.73
C GLY A 187 -0.79 13.67 32.11
N LYS A 188 0.24 13.17 31.43
CA LYS A 188 1.65 13.51 31.68
C LYS A 188 2.13 14.59 30.70
N GLN A 189 2.93 15.52 31.20
CA GLN A 189 3.58 16.48 30.34
C GLN A 189 4.79 15.87 29.62
N VAL A 190 4.84 16.02 28.32
CA VAL A 190 5.95 15.54 27.51
C VAL A 190 7.10 16.53 27.55
N SER A 191 8.33 16.04 27.73
CA SER A 191 9.50 16.89 27.63
C SER A 191 9.68 17.39 26.19
N ASN A 192 10.18 18.62 26.02
CA ASN A 192 10.44 19.21 24.71
C ASN A 192 11.38 18.34 23.84
N THR A 193 12.31 17.63 24.45
CA THR A 193 13.21 16.69 23.78
C THR A 193 12.45 15.54 23.10
N ILE A 194 11.44 14.98 23.78
CA ILE A 194 10.61 13.90 23.22
C ILE A 194 9.82 14.45 22.01
N ALA A 195 9.23 15.63 22.13
CA ALA A 195 8.46 16.27 21.06
C ALA A 195 9.34 16.55 19.82
N ILE A 196 10.56 17.04 20.01
CA ILE A 196 11.52 17.26 18.95
C ILE A 196 11.85 15.93 18.24
N HIS A 197 12.23 14.89 18.98
CA HIS A 197 12.59 13.58 18.40
C HIS A 197 11.42 12.90 17.69
N ALA A 198 10.19 13.06 18.18
CA ALA A 198 9.00 12.56 17.50
C ALA A 198 8.80 13.25 16.15
N THR A 199 8.86 14.59 16.15
CA THR A 199 8.69 15.39 14.93
C THR A 199 9.79 15.13 13.89
N GLU A 200 11.05 15.09 14.33
CA GLU A 200 12.19 14.81 13.46
C GLU A 200 12.14 13.39 12.91
N GLY A 201 11.82 12.40 13.75
CA GLY A 201 11.67 11.01 13.34
C GLY A 201 10.60 10.87 12.25
N LYS A 202 9.44 11.47 12.44
CA LYS A 202 8.34 11.47 11.47
C LYS A 202 8.72 12.16 10.14
N LYS A 203 9.40 13.31 10.20
CA LYS A 203 9.91 14.01 9.01
C LYS A 203 10.95 13.16 8.26
N TRP A 204 11.83 12.48 8.98
CA TRP A 204 12.86 11.63 8.39
C TRP A 204 12.25 10.44 7.64
N LEU A 205 11.24 9.78 8.21
CA LEU A 205 10.51 8.72 7.56
C LEU A 205 9.82 9.20 6.29
N LYS A 206 9.13 10.34 6.33
CA LYS A 206 8.48 10.96 5.16
C LYS A 206 9.48 11.21 4.03
N ARG A 207 10.66 11.70 4.36
CA ARG A 207 11.70 11.98 3.36
C ARG A 207 12.28 10.72 2.74
N ASN A 208 12.49 9.66 3.53
CA ASN A 208 13.02 8.39 3.02
C ASN A 208 12.01 7.64 2.15
N ASN A 209 10.72 7.78 2.45
CA ASN A 209 9.65 7.13 1.71
C ASN A 209 9.16 7.95 0.52
N TYR A 210 9.69 9.16 0.33
CA TYR A 210 9.40 9.95 -0.86
C TYR A 210 10.01 9.24 -2.08
N ARG A 211 9.15 8.81 -2.98
CA ARG A 211 9.57 8.28 -4.29
C ARG A 211 9.47 9.38 -5.32
N ASP A 212 10.54 9.58 -6.07
CA ASP A 212 10.50 10.43 -7.25
C ASP A 212 9.48 9.86 -8.24
N ILE A 213 8.42 10.60 -8.46
CA ILE A 213 7.46 10.29 -9.53
C ILE A 213 8.15 10.71 -10.81
N ALA A 214 8.72 9.74 -11.52
CA ALA A 214 9.22 9.99 -12.87
C ALA A 214 8.04 10.48 -13.73
N LEU A 215 8.09 11.73 -14.15
CA LEU A 215 7.17 12.28 -15.14
C LEU A 215 7.36 11.48 -16.43
N ARG A 216 6.45 10.58 -16.72
CA ARG A 216 6.38 9.98 -18.06
C ARG A 216 5.73 11.00 -18.96
N VAL A 217 6.53 11.58 -19.84
CA VAL A 217 6.01 12.38 -20.96
C VAL A 217 5.19 11.43 -21.84
N ASP A 218 3.94 11.81 -22.11
CA ASP A 218 3.09 11.03 -23.01
C ASP A 218 3.83 10.79 -24.34
N PRO A 219 3.99 9.53 -24.76
CA PRO A 219 4.64 9.21 -26.04
C PRO A 219 4.05 9.97 -27.22
N ALA A 220 2.76 10.32 -27.18
CA ALA A 220 2.11 11.14 -28.18
C ALA A 220 2.65 12.57 -28.25
N ILE A 221 3.18 13.11 -27.14
CA ILE A 221 3.83 14.41 -27.09
C ILE A 221 5.29 14.29 -27.53
N ALA A 222 5.97 13.22 -27.11
CA ALA A 222 7.37 12.97 -27.48
C ALA A 222 7.52 12.68 -28.98
N SER A 223 6.55 12.03 -29.61
CA SER A 223 6.58 11.75 -31.05
C SER A 223 6.29 12.97 -31.94
N ARG A 224 5.66 14.01 -31.40
CA ARG A 224 5.45 15.27 -32.16
C ARG A 224 6.73 16.05 -32.39
N GLN A 225 7.81 15.79 -31.68
CA GLN A 225 9.09 16.50 -31.84
C GLN A 225 9.94 15.93 -33.01
N SER A 226 9.55 14.79 -33.57
CA SER A 226 10.26 14.15 -34.69
C SER A 226 9.71 14.52 -36.10
N GLY A 227 8.69 15.34 -36.18
CA GLY A 227 7.97 15.63 -37.45
C GLY A 227 8.03 17.08 -37.93
N TYR A 228 8.72 17.97 -37.27
CA TYR A 228 8.98 19.30 -37.81
C TYR A 228 10.28 19.25 -38.61
N GLY A 229 10.13 19.14 -39.92
CA GLY A 229 11.18 19.50 -40.83
C GLY A 229 11.71 20.89 -40.47
N THR A 230 13.01 21.01 -40.41
CA THR A 230 13.73 22.27 -40.28
C THR A 230 13.15 23.24 -41.30
N TYR A 231 12.41 24.25 -40.84
CA TYR A 231 12.00 25.33 -41.71
C TYR A 231 13.27 26.13 -42.04
N ASP A 232 13.75 25.94 -43.27
CA ASP A 232 14.92 26.67 -43.74
C ASP A 232 14.47 28.06 -44.17
N ILE A 233 14.77 29.04 -43.32
CA ILE A 233 14.46 30.48 -43.56
C ILE A 233 15.23 31.04 -44.77
N THR A 234 16.27 30.36 -45.26
CA THR A 234 17.14 30.84 -46.35
C THR A 234 16.70 30.36 -47.71
N GLY A 235 15.76 29.42 -47.81
CA GLY A 235 15.14 29.00 -49.08
C GLY A 235 13.92 29.85 -49.40
N GLY A 236 14.10 31.08 -49.79
CA GLY A 236 13.06 31.89 -50.43
C GLY A 236 12.67 31.35 -51.82
N PRO A 237 11.48 31.77 -52.33
CA PRO A 237 10.94 31.26 -53.58
C PRO A 237 11.81 31.54 -54.81
#